data_f19014218dcc0b13224f5a6a1b21e679
#
_entry.id   f19014218dcc0b13224f5a6a1b21e679
#
_cell.length_a   1.000
_cell.length_b   1.000
_cell.length_c   1.000
_cell.angle_alpha   90.00
_cell.angle_beta   90.00
_cell.angle_gamma   90.00
#
_symmetry.space_group_name_H-M   'P 1'
#
loop_
_entity.id
_entity.type
_entity.pdbx_description
1 polymer ?
#
loop_
_entity_poly.entity_id
_entity_poly.type
_entity_poly.pdbx_seq_one_letter_code
_entity_poly.pdbx_strand_id
1 'polypeptide(L)'
;MSADAMRFQNELRHRINEALKSLHPEKVILFGSYAWGQPTQDSDIDLIVVLDGEATPKTYHDRVLNRLRVRRALDALNGDYALDILVYTASEWKNFQDQGSAFSKEIASRGIEV
;
A
#
# COMPACT_ATOMS: atom_id res chain seq x y z
N MET A 1 15.32 -8.47 -12.52
CA MET A 1 14.24 -7.66 -13.13
C MET A 1 14.76 -7.01 -14.39
N SER A 2 14.01 -7.05 -15.48
CA SER A 2 14.39 -6.40 -16.74
C SER A 2 14.35 -4.87 -16.62
N ALA A 3 15.01 -4.17 -17.57
CA ALA A 3 14.96 -2.71 -17.62
C ALA A 3 13.55 -2.18 -17.81
N ASP A 4 12.73 -2.85 -18.65
CA ASP A 4 11.35 -2.45 -18.89
C ASP A 4 10.48 -2.68 -17.63
N ALA A 5 10.69 -3.76 -16.93
CA ALA A 5 9.96 -4.04 -15.68
C ALA A 5 10.33 -3.02 -14.59
N MET A 6 11.60 -2.62 -14.52
CA MET A 6 12.04 -1.58 -13.58
C MET A 6 11.43 -0.23 -13.91
N ARG A 7 11.38 0.13 -15.19
CA ARG A 7 10.74 1.39 -15.63
C ARG A 7 9.26 1.40 -15.27
N PHE A 8 8.58 0.31 -15.57
CA PHE A 8 7.16 0.15 -15.24
C PHE A 8 6.91 0.28 -13.74
N GLN A 9 7.73 -0.37 -12.93
CA GLN A 9 7.62 -0.30 -11.47
C GLN A 9 7.86 1.13 -10.97
N ASN A 10 8.85 1.84 -11.52
CA ASN A 10 9.13 3.22 -11.15
C ASN A 10 7.98 4.17 -11.52
N GLU A 11 7.38 3.99 -12.68
CA GLU A 11 6.21 4.76 -13.10
C GLU A 11 5.02 4.50 -12.19
N LEU A 12 4.78 3.25 -11.83
CA LEU A 12 3.72 2.86 -10.92
C LEU A 12 3.91 3.49 -9.54
N ARG A 13 5.13 3.43 -9.02
CA ARG A 13 5.47 4.05 -7.72
C ARG A 13 5.21 5.56 -7.75
N HIS A 14 5.58 6.22 -8.83
CA HIS A 14 5.33 7.65 -9.00
C HIS A 14 3.83 7.96 -8.99
N ARG A 15 3.04 7.19 -9.73
CA ARG A 15 1.59 7.36 -9.77
C ARG A 15 0.95 7.15 -8.40
N ILE A 16 1.40 6.16 -7.65
CA ILE A 16 0.91 5.89 -6.30
C ILE A 16 1.23 7.07 -5.38
N ASN A 17 2.45 7.57 -5.42
CA ASN A 17 2.87 8.70 -4.59
C ASN A 17 2.05 9.97 -4.91
N GLU A 18 1.85 10.26 -6.17
CA GLU A 18 1.05 11.42 -6.58
C GLU A 18 -0.40 11.28 -6.13
N ALA A 19 -0.97 10.09 -6.26
CA ALA A 19 -2.36 9.84 -5.87
C ALA A 19 -2.57 10.00 -4.35
N LEU A 20 -1.60 9.58 -3.54
CA LEU A 20 -1.71 9.59 -2.08
C LEU A 20 -1.13 10.84 -1.42
N LYS A 21 -0.55 11.72 -2.20
CA LYS A 21 0.15 12.92 -1.70
C LYS A 21 -0.70 13.76 -0.77
N SER A 22 -1.97 13.95 -1.09
CA SER A 22 -2.89 14.78 -0.29
C SER A 22 -3.18 14.20 1.09
N LEU A 23 -2.99 12.90 1.28
CA LEU A 23 -3.22 12.24 2.55
C LEU A 23 -2.00 12.26 3.48
N HIS A 24 -0.85 12.67 2.98
CA HIS A 24 0.41 12.68 3.74
C HIS A 24 0.66 11.36 4.46
N PRO A 25 0.67 10.21 3.76
CA PRO A 25 0.85 8.93 4.43
C PRO A 25 2.24 8.85 5.06
N GLU A 26 2.30 8.25 6.24
CA GLU A 26 3.58 8.01 6.90
C GLU A 26 4.43 7.00 6.14
N LYS A 27 3.77 5.99 5.56
CA LYS A 27 4.45 4.95 4.81
C LYS A 27 3.50 4.35 3.78
N VAL A 28 4.04 4.00 2.62
CA VAL A 28 3.33 3.25 1.59
C VAL A 28 4.24 2.12 1.13
N ILE A 29 3.74 0.90 1.15
CA ILE A 29 4.52 -0.29 0.80
C ILE A 29 3.82 -1.04 -0.33
N LEU A 30 4.56 -1.27 -1.41
CA LEU A 30 4.16 -2.14 -2.50
C LEU A 30 4.65 -3.55 -2.20
N PHE A 31 3.76 -4.53 -2.30
CA PHE A 31 4.13 -5.93 -2.10
C PHE A 31 3.48 -6.80 -3.19
N GLY A 32 3.65 -8.12 -3.09
CA GLY A 32 3.10 -9.02 -4.08
C GLY A 32 3.84 -8.99 -5.42
N SER A 33 3.19 -9.46 -6.49
CA SER A 33 3.83 -9.68 -7.78
C SER A 33 4.42 -8.42 -8.42
N TYR A 34 3.80 -7.27 -8.22
CA TYR A 34 4.33 -6.00 -8.74
C TYR A 34 5.62 -5.55 -8.03
N ALA A 35 5.80 -5.95 -6.78
CA ALA A 35 7.03 -5.68 -6.05
C ALA A 35 8.11 -6.70 -6.39
N TRP A 36 7.73 -7.97 -6.56
CA TRP A 36 8.68 -9.08 -6.67
C TRP A 36 9.01 -9.47 -8.11
N GLY A 37 8.50 -8.70 -9.07
CA GLY A 37 9.08 -8.66 -10.41
C GLY A 37 8.42 -9.50 -11.48
N GLN A 38 7.28 -10.14 -11.24
CA GLN A 38 6.61 -10.96 -12.27
C GLN A 38 5.09 -10.75 -12.30
N PRO A 39 4.61 -9.52 -12.49
CA PRO A 39 3.18 -9.30 -12.62
C PRO A 39 2.66 -9.85 -13.95
N THR A 40 1.42 -10.35 -13.93
CA THR A 40 0.67 -10.72 -15.12
C THR A 40 -0.50 -9.75 -15.31
N GLN A 41 -1.25 -9.89 -16.40
CA GLN A 41 -2.44 -9.07 -16.64
C GLN A 41 -3.49 -9.21 -15.53
N ASP A 42 -3.52 -10.38 -14.89
CA ASP A 42 -4.50 -10.66 -13.83
C ASP A 42 -3.97 -10.35 -12.43
N SER A 43 -2.75 -9.83 -12.32
CA SER A 43 -2.16 -9.48 -11.03
C SER A 43 -2.80 -8.21 -10.47
N ASP A 44 -3.14 -8.26 -9.17
CA ASP A 44 -3.56 -7.07 -8.44
C ASP A 44 -2.33 -6.30 -7.98
N ILE A 45 -2.49 -5.00 -7.80
CA ILE A 45 -1.49 -4.19 -7.11
C ILE A 45 -1.78 -4.27 -5.63
N ASP A 46 -0.84 -4.83 -4.87
CA ASP A 46 -0.98 -5.01 -3.43
C ASP A 46 -0.27 -3.87 -2.71
N LEU A 47 -1.02 -3.08 -1.95
CA LEU A 47 -0.51 -1.90 -1.24
C LEU A 47 -0.85 -1.95 0.24
N ILE A 48 0.12 -1.54 1.05
CA ILE A 48 -0.12 -1.17 2.44
C ILE A 48 0.06 0.34 2.54
N VAL A 49 -0.95 1.01 3.08
CA VAL A 49 -0.91 2.47 3.32
C VAL A 49 -1.00 2.70 4.81
N VAL A 50 0.02 3.31 5.38
CA VAL A 50 0.05 3.70 6.79
C VAL A 50 -0.25 5.19 6.85
N LEU A 51 -1.39 5.52 7.43
CA LEU A 51 -1.83 6.91 7.55
C LEU A 51 -1.10 7.59 8.69
N ASP A 52 -0.77 8.87 8.46
CA ASP A 52 -0.24 9.72 9.50
C ASP A 52 -1.32 9.97 10.55
N GLY A 53 -0.93 9.92 11.80
CA GLY A 53 -1.84 10.11 12.92
C GLY A 53 -1.63 9.09 14.02
N GLU A 54 -1.79 9.54 15.25
CA GLU A 54 -1.54 8.71 16.43
C GLU A 54 -2.76 7.93 16.88
N ALA A 55 -3.95 8.33 16.41
CA ALA A 55 -5.19 7.77 16.90
C ALA A 55 -5.47 6.39 16.29
N THR A 56 -5.52 5.37 17.14
CA THR A 56 -6.08 4.08 16.75
C THR A 56 -7.58 4.25 16.53
N PRO A 57 -8.15 3.71 15.43
CA PRO A 57 -9.59 3.77 15.22
C PRO A 57 -10.33 3.16 16.38
N LYS A 58 -11.26 3.89 16.95
CA LYS A 58 -12.04 3.44 18.11
C LYS A 58 -13.24 2.58 17.70
N THR A 59 -13.71 2.76 16.46
CA THR A 59 -14.90 2.08 15.98
C THR A 59 -14.67 1.50 14.60
N TYR A 60 -15.52 0.56 14.22
CA TYR A 60 -15.55 0.03 12.87
C TYR A 60 -15.79 1.14 11.84
N HIS A 61 -16.66 2.10 12.19
CA HIS A 61 -16.93 3.26 11.33
C HIS A 61 -15.67 4.05 11.02
N ASP A 62 -14.83 4.32 12.01
CA ASP A 62 -13.56 5.02 11.82
C ASP A 62 -12.64 4.27 10.86
N ARG A 63 -12.60 2.95 10.96
CA ARG A 63 -11.81 2.10 10.06
C ARG A 63 -12.31 2.18 8.62
N VAL A 64 -13.63 2.16 8.44
CA VAL A 64 -14.25 2.29 7.13
C VAL A 64 -13.93 3.65 6.52
N LEU A 65 -14.00 4.73 7.29
CA LEU A 65 -13.66 6.06 6.81
C LEU A 65 -12.21 6.16 6.36
N ASN A 66 -11.28 5.57 7.10
CA ASN A 66 -9.87 5.53 6.73
C ASN A 66 -9.66 4.82 5.39
N ARG A 67 -10.31 3.67 5.20
CA ARG A 67 -10.24 2.92 3.93
C ARG A 67 -10.83 3.71 2.78
N LEU A 68 -11.96 4.37 2.99
CA LEU A 68 -12.59 5.19 1.95
C LEU A 68 -11.72 6.36 1.51
N ARG A 69 -11.06 7.01 2.44
CA ARG A 69 -10.14 8.10 2.12
C ARG A 69 -9.02 7.63 1.19
N VAL A 70 -8.43 6.49 1.50
CA VAL A 70 -7.36 5.92 0.69
C VAL A 70 -7.89 5.47 -0.68
N ARG A 71 -9.02 4.79 -0.70
CA ARG A 71 -9.61 4.31 -1.96
C ARG A 71 -9.97 5.46 -2.90
N ARG A 72 -10.53 6.55 -2.37
CA ARG A 72 -10.86 7.73 -3.17
C ARG A 72 -9.61 8.37 -3.75
N ALA A 73 -8.55 8.45 -2.97
CA ALA A 73 -7.28 8.99 -3.46
C ALA A 73 -6.70 8.15 -4.59
N LEU A 74 -6.94 6.84 -4.59
CA LEU A 74 -6.43 5.90 -5.59
C LEU A 74 -7.40 5.62 -6.74
N ASP A 75 -8.51 6.34 -6.85
CA ASP A 75 -9.53 6.08 -7.87
C ASP A 75 -8.97 6.12 -9.29
N ALA A 76 -8.06 7.03 -9.60
CA ALA A 76 -7.46 7.13 -10.93
C ALA A 76 -6.65 5.87 -11.30
N LEU A 77 -5.98 5.27 -10.32
CA LEU A 77 -5.26 4.01 -10.51
C LEU A 77 -6.21 2.84 -10.65
N ASN A 78 -7.30 2.84 -9.89
CA ASN A 78 -8.27 1.75 -9.89
C ASN A 78 -8.98 1.61 -11.25
N GLY A 79 -8.97 2.64 -12.08
CA GLY A 79 -9.47 2.55 -13.45
C GLY A 79 -8.57 1.73 -14.37
N ASP A 80 -7.27 1.67 -14.07
CA ASP A 80 -6.27 0.96 -14.89
C ASP A 80 -5.83 -0.37 -14.29
N TYR A 81 -5.93 -0.52 -12.97
CA TYR A 81 -5.43 -1.68 -12.23
C TYR A 81 -6.42 -2.13 -11.17
N ALA A 82 -6.46 -3.43 -10.92
CA ALA A 82 -7.11 -3.94 -9.72
C ALA A 82 -6.21 -3.66 -8.51
N LEU A 83 -6.78 -3.13 -7.45
CA LEU A 83 -6.03 -2.76 -6.25
C LEU A 83 -6.50 -3.59 -5.05
N ASP A 84 -5.54 -4.13 -4.31
CA ASP A 84 -5.76 -4.74 -3.01
C ASP A 84 -5.03 -3.87 -1.98
N ILE A 85 -5.80 -3.19 -1.13
CA ILE A 85 -5.28 -2.14 -0.27
C ILE A 85 -5.54 -2.49 1.19
N LEU A 86 -4.46 -2.51 1.98
CA LEU A 86 -4.52 -2.63 3.43
C LEU A 86 -4.18 -1.27 4.03
N VAL A 87 -5.05 -0.77 4.91
CA VAL A 87 -4.90 0.55 5.52
C VAL A 87 -4.69 0.40 7.02
N TYR A 88 -3.62 0.99 7.52
CA TYR A 88 -3.27 1.01 8.94
C TYR A 88 -3.07 2.45 9.40
N THR A 89 -3.36 2.71 10.67
CA THR A 89 -2.77 3.89 11.35
C THR A 89 -1.34 3.54 11.80
N ALA A 90 -0.58 4.54 12.21
CA ALA A 90 0.79 4.33 12.68
C ALA A 90 0.86 3.33 13.84
N SER A 91 -0.06 3.43 14.81
CA SER A 91 -0.11 2.52 15.94
C SER A 91 -0.51 1.10 15.55
N GLU A 92 -1.47 0.95 14.65
CA GLU A 92 -1.86 -0.35 14.12
C GLU A 92 -0.70 -1.01 13.36
N TRP A 93 0.04 -0.23 12.58
CA TRP A 93 1.19 -0.72 11.84
C TRP A 93 2.28 -1.23 12.77
N LYS A 94 2.56 -0.49 13.83
CA LYS A 94 3.53 -0.91 14.85
C LYS A 94 3.11 -2.23 15.49
N ASN A 95 1.84 -2.36 15.88
CA ASN A 95 1.32 -3.59 16.47
C ASN A 95 1.44 -4.77 15.50
N PHE A 96 1.15 -4.55 14.22
CA PHE A 96 1.29 -5.56 13.18
C PHE A 96 2.74 -6.05 13.07
N GLN A 97 3.70 -5.12 13.07
CA GLN A 97 5.12 -5.46 13.03
C GLN A 97 5.57 -6.22 14.28
N ASP A 98 5.12 -5.78 15.44
CA ASP A 98 5.49 -6.37 16.73
C ASP A 98 4.98 -7.80 16.90
N GLN A 99 3.87 -8.16 16.26
CA GLN A 99 3.34 -9.52 16.28
C GLN A 99 4.25 -10.54 15.61
N GLY A 100 5.09 -10.09 14.68
CA GLY A 100 6.06 -10.96 14.03
C GLY A 100 5.47 -12.13 13.25
N SER A 101 4.30 -11.96 12.66
CA SER A 101 3.67 -12.98 11.81
C SER A 101 4.52 -13.27 10.57
N ALA A 102 4.27 -14.39 9.91
CA ALA A 102 4.94 -14.73 8.65
C ALA A 102 4.74 -13.63 7.60
N PHE A 103 3.52 -13.09 7.51
CA PHE A 103 3.22 -12.00 6.58
C PHE A 103 4.00 -10.73 6.95
N SER A 104 4.02 -10.35 8.22
CA SER A 104 4.78 -9.19 8.68
C SER A 104 6.26 -9.30 8.33
N LYS A 105 6.85 -10.47 8.53
CA LYS A 105 8.25 -10.73 8.20
C LYS A 105 8.50 -10.66 6.69
N GLU A 106 7.58 -11.18 5.90
CA GLU A 106 7.69 -11.13 4.44
C GLU A 106 7.64 -9.69 3.93
N ILE A 107 6.72 -8.88 4.46
CA ILE A 107 6.65 -7.47 4.11
C ILE A 107 7.93 -6.73 4.49
N ALA A 108 8.48 -7.00 5.68
CA ALA A 108 9.71 -6.35 6.13
C ALA A 108 10.90 -6.68 5.23
N SER A 109 10.97 -7.91 4.71
CA SER A 109 12.11 -8.38 3.92
C SER A 109 11.95 -8.12 2.41
N ARG A 110 10.73 -8.11 1.87
CA ARG A 110 10.47 -8.09 0.43
C ARG A 110 9.58 -6.94 -0.04
N GLY A 111 8.90 -6.25 0.86
CA GLY A 111 8.09 -5.09 0.50
C GLY A 111 8.96 -3.94 0.00
N ILE A 112 8.43 -3.17 -0.95
CA ILE A 112 9.12 -2.01 -1.50
C ILE A 112 8.44 -0.75 -0.99
N GLU A 113 9.17 0.06 -0.24
CA GLU A 113 8.66 1.34 0.20
C GLU A 113 8.60 2.30 -0.99
N VAL A 114 7.42 2.86 -1.17
CA VAL A 114 7.12 3.72 -2.33
C VAL A 114 7.44 5.17 -2.05
#